data_1026bb237938d545ce0e98567149cc78
#
_entry.id   1026bb237938d545ce0e98567149cc78
#
_cell.length_a   1.000
_cell.length_b   1.000
_cell.length_c   1.000
_cell.angle_alpha   90.00
_cell.angle_beta   90.00
_cell.angle_gamma   90.00
#
_symmetry.space_group_name_H-M   'P 1'
#
loop_
_entity.id
_entity.type
_entity.pdbx_description
1 polymer ?
#
loop_
_entity_poly.entity_id
_entity_poly.type
_entity_poly.pdbx_seq_one_letter_code
_entity_poly.pdbx_strand_id
1 'polypeptide(L)'
;MNFLKNIIRMAMVAFAAIAVTACEPNNGEGSGDDSKVKKNPAWSVSYAGAAEIGDVSYKHTAAVISTDENTYTVIVVRAEEFQTSKLEALGEALIQDMLAYLEYYNAVNGTSFVFADLLDKGSAMIGLEDLLPGKYIIVAMGITSEGELSNLYAVSKAFEVKEEQPSEEYSEWLGEWVFKGDNGISNNVTISQKIANREIYMKGLMGLPFDIVGEYSAERNDVIFSAQVVAEDYDFGKGKVGEVHLVGVDRDGKYYGLVENGNYAIAIAGVTETGHRAIVRYGVNQVGYPKFVAMMFAAYIEGTYYSLKGDIPAFNGLAELSPASSAKAAPMRYSVGKNLLPIATPQLSLGNKIDSAEF
;
A
#
# COMPACT_ATOMS: atom_id res chain seq x y z
N MET A 1 7.48 10.19 19.88
CA MET A 1 7.45 11.33 18.94
C MET A 1 8.00 10.97 17.55
N ASN A 2 9.16 10.35 17.42
CA ASN A 2 9.68 9.93 16.10
C ASN A 2 8.80 8.92 15.37
N PHE A 3 8.10 8.02 16.09
CA PHE A 3 7.21 7.02 15.52
C PHE A 3 6.03 7.66 14.74
N LEU A 4 5.37 8.68 15.31
CA LEU A 4 4.26 9.38 14.62
C LEU A 4 4.73 10.09 13.34
N LYS A 5 5.89 10.77 13.40
CA LYS A 5 6.47 11.43 12.22
C LYS A 5 6.80 10.43 11.11
N ASN A 6 7.28 9.25 11.46
CA ASN A 6 7.63 8.21 10.49
C ASN A 6 6.39 7.60 9.82
N ILE A 7 5.32 7.32 10.57
CA ILE A 7 4.08 6.79 10.00
C ILE A 7 3.46 7.79 9.01
N ILE A 8 3.46 9.09 9.35
CA ILE A 8 2.94 10.13 8.44
C ILE A 8 3.79 10.20 7.17
N ARG A 9 5.12 10.08 7.28
CA ARG A 9 6.02 10.06 6.13
C ARG A 9 5.81 8.84 5.24
N MET A 10 5.48 7.67 5.81
CA MET A 10 5.12 6.46 5.03
C MET A 10 3.87 6.68 4.18
N ALA A 11 2.82 7.27 4.76
CA ALA A 11 1.59 7.57 4.04
C ALA A 11 1.83 8.57 2.88
N MET A 12 2.74 9.53 3.05
CA MET A 12 2.99 10.60 2.09
C MET A 12 3.76 10.17 0.82
N VAL A 13 4.59 9.13 0.87
CA VAL A 13 5.27 8.61 -0.34
C VAL A 13 4.26 8.06 -1.35
N ALA A 14 3.16 7.46 -0.89
CA ALA A 14 2.10 6.95 -1.74
C ALA A 14 1.22 8.07 -2.35
N PHE A 15 0.99 9.16 -1.60
CA PHE A 15 0.12 10.26 -2.04
C PHE A 15 0.81 11.28 -2.96
N ALA A 16 2.12 11.49 -2.84
CA ALA A 16 2.85 12.39 -3.73
C ALA A 16 2.75 11.98 -5.21
N ALA A 17 2.61 10.68 -5.50
CA ALA A 17 2.38 10.17 -6.85
C ALA A 17 0.99 10.54 -7.41
N ILE A 18 -0.02 10.68 -6.57
CA ILE A 18 -1.41 10.99 -6.99
C ILE A 18 -1.60 12.50 -7.23
N ALA A 19 -1.00 13.36 -6.41
CA ALA A 19 -1.14 14.81 -6.54
C ALA A 19 -0.54 15.38 -7.86
N VAL A 20 0.44 14.68 -8.44
CA VAL A 20 1.09 15.09 -9.70
C VAL A 20 0.25 14.78 -10.94
N THR A 21 -0.64 13.79 -10.87
CA THR A 21 -1.50 13.39 -12.01
C THR A 21 -2.74 14.27 -12.18
N ALA A 22 -3.16 14.99 -11.13
CA ALA A 22 -4.37 15.84 -11.16
C ALA A 22 -4.18 17.21 -11.84
N CYS A 23 -2.96 17.60 -12.23
CA CYS A 23 -2.69 18.83 -12.93
C CYS A 23 -2.57 18.57 -14.44
N GLU A 24 -3.64 18.82 -15.23
CA GLU A 24 -3.57 18.87 -16.69
C GLU A 24 -2.48 19.84 -17.16
N PRO A 25 -1.69 19.48 -18.18
CA PRO A 25 -0.69 20.39 -18.73
C PRO A 25 -1.37 21.55 -19.45
N ASN A 26 -1.41 22.71 -18.82
CA ASN A 26 -1.77 23.94 -19.49
C ASN A 26 -0.60 24.36 -20.38
N ASN A 27 -0.72 24.12 -21.69
CA ASN A 27 0.22 24.57 -22.70
C ASN A 27 0.16 26.10 -22.83
N GLY A 28 0.90 26.79 -21.97
CA GLY A 28 1.12 28.22 -22.03
C GLY A 28 2.62 28.49 -21.87
N GLU A 29 3.31 28.81 -22.96
CA GLU A 29 4.63 29.41 -22.95
C GLU A 29 4.57 30.74 -22.18
N GLY A 30 5.05 30.74 -20.95
CA GLY A 30 5.24 31.92 -20.13
C GLY A 30 6.57 31.80 -19.39
N SER A 31 7.63 32.40 -19.92
CA SER A 31 8.92 32.54 -19.25
C SER A 31 8.80 33.57 -18.12
N GLY A 32 8.47 33.07 -16.94
CA GLY A 32 8.56 33.80 -15.69
C GLY A 32 8.55 32.76 -14.57
N ASP A 33 9.64 32.72 -13.82
CA ASP A 33 9.73 31.91 -12.59
C ASP A 33 8.88 32.61 -11.51
N ASP A 34 7.56 32.52 -11.63
CA ASP A 34 6.58 33.07 -10.69
C ASP A 34 6.36 32.17 -9.46
N SER A 35 7.22 31.17 -9.26
CA SER A 35 7.17 30.34 -8.06
C SER A 35 7.43 31.18 -6.83
N LYS A 36 6.46 31.27 -5.93
CA LYS A 36 6.62 31.95 -4.62
C LYS A 36 7.62 31.23 -3.72
N VAL A 37 7.90 29.95 -4.00
CA VAL A 37 8.77 29.10 -3.19
C VAL A 37 10.22 29.36 -3.55
N LYS A 38 11.06 29.65 -2.53
CA LYS A 38 12.48 30.02 -2.70
C LYS A 38 13.38 28.98 -2.05
N LYS A 39 14.52 28.70 -2.70
CA LYS A 39 15.55 27.86 -2.11
C LYS A 39 16.08 28.49 -0.83
N ASN A 40 16.07 27.73 0.28
CA ASN A 40 16.66 28.18 1.54
C ASN A 40 18.17 27.93 1.54
N PRO A 41 19.01 28.96 1.56
CA PRO A 41 20.46 28.80 1.57
C PRO A 41 21.01 28.25 2.88
N ALA A 42 20.23 28.31 3.98
CA ALA A 42 20.59 27.78 5.28
C ALA A 42 20.37 26.26 5.38
N TRP A 43 19.75 25.64 4.38
CA TRP A 43 19.46 24.21 4.36
C TRP A 43 20.28 23.46 3.32
N SER A 44 20.78 22.29 3.72
CA SER A 44 21.37 21.32 2.82
C SER A 44 20.70 19.96 3.03
N VAL A 45 20.26 19.35 1.95
CA VAL A 45 19.57 18.06 1.97
C VAL A 45 20.36 17.06 1.14
N SER A 46 20.54 15.86 1.68
CA SER A 46 21.24 14.78 0.98
C SER A 46 20.67 13.41 1.35
N TYR A 47 20.78 12.48 0.41
CA TYR A 47 20.58 11.06 0.69
C TYR A 47 21.81 10.54 1.46
N ALA A 48 21.58 9.84 2.58
CA ALA A 48 22.64 9.37 3.47
C ALA A 48 22.79 7.84 3.50
N GLY A 49 21.94 7.10 2.76
CA GLY A 49 22.00 5.64 2.74
C GLY A 49 21.38 4.99 3.97
N ALA A 50 21.86 3.80 4.33
CA ALA A 50 21.39 3.09 5.51
C ALA A 50 21.95 3.73 6.79
N ALA A 51 21.09 3.89 7.80
CA ALA A 51 21.50 4.41 9.11
C ALA A 51 20.57 3.94 10.23
N GLU A 52 21.07 3.97 11.46
CA GLU A 52 20.26 3.80 12.68
C GLU A 52 19.81 5.17 13.18
N ILE A 53 18.52 5.30 13.52
CA ILE A 53 17.95 6.51 14.13
C ILE A 53 17.21 6.07 15.40
N GLY A 54 17.80 6.39 16.56
CA GLY A 54 17.37 5.78 17.82
C GLY A 54 17.62 4.27 17.79
N ASP A 55 16.58 3.49 18.07
CA ASP A 55 16.64 2.00 18.08
C ASP A 55 16.11 1.38 16.76
N VAL A 56 15.94 2.18 15.71
CA VAL A 56 15.38 1.73 14.42
C VAL A 56 16.43 1.82 13.32
N SER A 57 16.64 0.70 12.62
CA SER A 57 17.51 0.64 11.44
C SER A 57 16.70 0.95 10.19
N TYR A 58 17.15 1.93 9.41
CA TYR A 58 16.55 2.32 8.13
C TYR A 58 17.48 1.95 6.97
N LYS A 59 16.93 1.39 5.89
CA LYS A 59 17.67 1.11 4.64
C LYS A 59 18.03 2.39 3.90
N HIS A 60 17.19 3.39 4.03
CA HIS A 60 17.32 4.68 3.35
C HIS A 60 17.09 5.81 4.35
N THR A 61 17.94 6.83 4.31
CA THR A 61 17.80 8.00 5.16
C THR A 61 18.11 9.29 4.40
N ALA A 62 17.50 10.37 4.85
CA ALA A 62 17.82 11.74 4.47
C ALA A 62 18.59 12.42 5.58
N ALA A 63 19.64 13.14 5.23
CA ALA A 63 20.29 14.08 6.14
C ALA A 63 19.88 15.50 5.75
N VAL A 64 19.32 16.25 6.71
CA VAL A 64 19.07 17.68 6.59
C VAL A 64 20.04 18.38 7.54
N ILE A 65 20.82 19.31 7.02
CA ILE A 65 21.65 20.24 7.80
C ILE A 65 20.98 21.59 7.71
N SER A 66 20.59 22.15 8.84
CA SER A 66 19.95 23.46 8.95
C SER A 66 20.75 24.36 9.91
N THR A 67 20.96 25.59 9.49
CA THR A 67 21.62 26.65 10.31
C THR A 67 20.66 27.73 10.73
N ASP A 68 19.37 27.57 10.46
CA ASP A 68 18.31 28.47 10.88
C ASP A 68 17.29 27.77 11.81
N GLU A 69 16.32 28.52 12.29
CA GLU A 69 15.28 28.06 13.22
C GLU A 69 13.96 27.72 12.53
N ASN A 70 13.92 27.73 11.19
CA ASN A 70 12.70 27.40 10.45
C ASN A 70 12.36 25.92 10.59
N THR A 71 11.09 25.66 10.70
CA THR A 71 10.55 24.29 10.71
C THR A 71 10.32 23.77 9.29
N TYR A 72 10.43 22.46 9.12
CA TYR A 72 10.26 21.81 7.83
C TYR A 72 9.73 20.39 7.99
N THR A 73 9.29 19.82 6.89
CA THR A 73 9.13 18.38 6.74
C THR A 73 9.91 17.90 5.52
N VAL A 74 10.15 16.59 5.43
CA VAL A 74 10.88 15.98 4.33
C VAL A 74 9.96 15.04 3.56
N ILE A 75 9.94 15.18 2.24
CA ILE A 75 9.25 14.30 1.31
C ILE A 75 10.23 13.74 0.29
N VAL A 76 9.86 12.64 -0.33
CA VAL A 76 10.61 12.00 -1.41
C VAL A 76 9.73 11.96 -2.66
N VAL A 77 10.26 12.47 -3.76
CA VAL A 77 9.56 12.57 -5.04
C VAL A 77 10.33 11.79 -6.10
N ARG A 78 9.64 11.14 -7.03
CA ARG A 78 10.27 10.54 -8.21
C ARG A 78 11.02 11.61 -9.00
N ALA A 79 12.27 11.32 -9.40
CA ALA A 79 13.11 12.32 -10.05
C ALA A 79 12.54 12.82 -11.38
N GLU A 80 11.83 11.95 -12.10
CA GLU A 80 11.14 12.28 -13.36
C GLU A 80 9.91 13.17 -13.17
N GLU A 81 9.31 13.15 -11.99
CA GLU A 81 8.11 13.94 -11.65
C GLU A 81 8.44 15.28 -11.00
N PHE A 82 9.68 15.44 -10.53
CA PHE A 82 10.10 16.62 -9.81
C PHE A 82 10.15 17.86 -10.71
N GLN A 83 9.39 18.88 -10.35
CA GLN A 83 9.38 20.20 -10.99
C GLN A 83 9.31 21.29 -9.93
N THR A 84 10.25 22.23 -9.97
CA THR A 84 10.29 23.35 -9.00
C THR A 84 9.02 24.19 -9.04
N SER A 85 8.41 24.37 -10.22
CA SER A 85 7.15 25.09 -10.40
C SER A 85 5.93 24.45 -9.72
N LYS A 86 6.03 23.17 -9.36
CA LYS A 86 4.96 22.43 -8.67
C LYS A 86 5.13 22.36 -7.16
N LEU A 87 6.21 22.91 -6.60
CA LEU A 87 6.52 22.81 -5.17
C LEU A 87 5.46 23.47 -4.28
N GLU A 88 4.87 24.59 -4.71
CA GLU A 88 3.82 25.27 -3.94
C GLU A 88 2.60 24.34 -3.82
N ALA A 89 2.08 23.82 -4.95
CA ALA A 89 0.94 22.92 -4.95
C ALA A 89 1.21 21.60 -4.21
N LEU A 90 2.43 21.07 -4.36
CA LEU A 90 2.87 19.88 -3.62
C LEU A 90 2.87 20.12 -2.11
N GLY A 91 3.34 21.29 -1.67
CA GLY A 91 3.37 21.64 -0.27
C GLY A 91 1.99 21.89 0.33
N GLU A 92 1.07 22.49 -0.43
CA GLU A 92 -0.32 22.67 -0.01
C GLU A 92 -1.03 21.31 0.15
N ALA A 93 -0.88 20.40 -0.82
CA ALA A 93 -1.41 19.04 -0.73
C ALA A 93 -0.83 18.29 0.48
N LEU A 94 0.48 18.37 0.67
CA LEU A 94 1.17 17.76 1.81
C LEU A 94 0.61 18.25 3.18
N ILE A 95 0.36 19.54 3.32
CA ILE A 95 -0.22 20.10 4.55
C ILE A 95 -1.62 19.56 4.79
N GLN A 96 -2.45 19.47 3.75
CA GLN A 96 -3.80 18.90 3.88
C GLN A 96 -3.76 17.42 4.30
N ASP A 97 -2.89 16.63 3.72
CA ASP A 97 -2.70 15.22 4.08
C ASP A 97 -2.21 15.07 5.53
N MET A 98 -1.24 15.90 5.94
CA MET A 98 -0.73 15.90 7.31
C MET A 98 -1.82 16.27 8.32
N LEU A 99 -2.67 17.24 8.03
CA LEU A 99 -3.79 17.66 8.89
C LEU A 99 -4.83 16.54 8.99
N ALA A 100 -5.25 15.96 7.87
CA ALA A 100 -6.22 14.87 7.84
C ALA A 100 -5.71 13.64 8.62
N TYR A 101 -4.44 13.30 8.44
CA TYR A 101 -3.82 12.20 9.17
C TYR A 101 -3.72 12.49 10.67
N LEU A 102 -3.34 13.70 11.06
CA LEU A 102 -3.24 14.11 12.47
C LEU A 102 -4.60 14.00 13.18
N GLU A 103 -5.66 14.48 12.52
CA GLU A 103 -7.03 14.37 13.03
C GLU A 103 -7.44 12.91 13.22
N TYR A 104 -7.23 12.09 12.19
CA TYR A 104 -7.49 10.66 12.25
C TYR A 104 -6.71 9.97 13.37
N TYR A 105 -5.40 10.22 13.45
CA TYR A 105 -4.53 9.59 14.44
C TYR A 105 -4.95 9.95 15.87
N ASN A 106 -5.24 11.23 16.13
CA ASN A 106 -5.72 11.69 17.43
C ASN A 106 -7.04 11.05 17.80
N ALA A 107 -7.98 10.96 16.85
CA ALA A 107 -9.29 10.34 17.08
C ALA A 107 -9.19 8.85 17.42
N VAL A 108 -8.37 8.10 16.69
CA VAL A 108 -8.23 6.64 16.86
C VAL A 108 -7.46 6.29 18.14
N ASN A 109 -6.41 7.04 18.47
CA ASN A 109 -5.52 6.72 19.60
C ASN A 109 -5.83 7.52 20.87
N GLY A 110 -6.80 8.42 20.84
CA GLY A 110 -7.15 9.26 21.99
C GLY A 110 -6.01 10.21 22.39
N THR A 111 -5.22 10.66 21.42
CA THR A 111 -4.09 11.59 21.60
C THR A 111 -4.49 13.02 21.26
N SER A 112 -3.62 13.97 21.58
CA SER A 112 -3.84 15.40 21.32
C SER A 112 -2.58 16.03 20.69
N PHE A 113 -1.94 15.34 19.76
CA PHE A 113 -0.83 15.92 19.01
C PHE A 113 -1.28 17.13 18.20
N VAL A 114 -0.39 18.11 18.07
CA VAL A 114 -0.62 19.31 17.27
C VAL A 114 0.26 19.29 16.02
N PHE A 115 -0.06 20.11 15.03
CA PHE A 115 0.64 20.11 13.75
C PHE A 115 2.15 20.32 13.89
N ALA A 116 2.58 21.18 14.82
CA ALA A 116 3.98 21.41 15.12
C ALA A 116 4.76 20.15 15.53
N ASP A 117 4.07 19.15 16.12
CA ASP A 117 4.69 17.87 16.51
C ASP A 117 5.13 17.03 15.31
N LEU A 118 4.59 17.31 14.11
CA LEU A 118 4.91 16.62 12.87
C LEU A 118 6.14 17.21 12.17
N LEU A 119 6.56 18.40 12.53
CA LEU A 119 7.62 19.13 11.86
C LEU A 119 8.98 18.84 12.49
N ASP A 120 10.03 18.96 11.68
CA ASP A 120 11.41 18.94 12.12
C ASP A 120 11.95 20.36 12.22
N LYS A 121 12.99 20.54 13.05
CA LYS A 121 13.68 21.79 13.27
C LYS A 121 15.16 21.53 13.46
N GLY A 122 16.01 22.41 12.90
CA GLY A 122 17.45 22.22 12.98
C GLY A 122 17.94 21.06 12.11
N SER A 123 19.13 20.57 12.39
CA SER A 123 19.71 19.45 11.64
C SER A 123 19.13 18.12 12.11
N ALA A 124 18.73 17.26 11.18
CA ALA A 124 18.12 15.97 11.47
C ALA A 124 18.55 14.88 10.49
N MET A 125 18.60 13.63 10.98
CA MET A 125 18.61 12.42 10.17
C MET A 125 17.20 11.84 10.17
N ILE A 126 16.67 11.53 8.98
CA ILE A 126 15.28 11.18 8.77
C ILE A 126 15.22 9.84 8.05
N GLY A 127 14.51 8.86 8.62
CA GLY A 127 14.24 7.58 7.96
C GLY A 127 13.33 7.75 6.75
N LEU A 128 13.66 7.10 5.65
CA LEU A 128 12.86 7.02 4.44
C LEU A 128 12.44 5.57 4.29
N GLU A 129 11.15 5.31 4.41
CA GLU A 129 10.59 3.97 4.33
C GLU A 129 9.83 3.80 3.01
N ASP A 130 9.57 2.56 2.65
CA ASP A 130 8.73 2.16 1.52
C ASP A 130 9.13 2.69 0.14
N LEU A 131 10.39 3.05 -0.03
CA LEU A 131 10.88 3.43 -1.35
C LEU A 131 10.95 2.21 -2.29
N LEU A 132 10.25 2.30 -3.40
CA LEU A 132 10.32 1.34 -4.50
C LEU A 132 11.59 1.56 -5.31
N PRO A 133 12.06 0.56 -6.08
CA PRO A 133 13.16 0.77 -7.01
C PRO A 133 12.89 1.94 -7.96
N GLY A 134 13.89 2.81 -8.14
CA GLY A 134 13.77 4.02 -8.98
C GLY A 134 14.69 5.14 -8.58
N LYS A 135 14.58 6.27 -9.29
CA LYS A 135 15.34 7.48 -9.01
C LYS A 135 14.48 8.49 -8.26
N TYR A 136 15.05 9.10 -7.25
CA TYR A 136 14.34 9.99 -6.34
C TYR A 136 15.11 11.27 -6.05
N ILE A 137 14.37 12.28 -5.62
CA ILE A 137 14.86 13.54 -5.06
C ILE A 137 14.21 13.71 -3.69
N ILE A 138 15.00 14.11 -2.69
CA ILE A 138 14.53 14.47 -1.38
C ILE A 138 14.29 15.97 -1.35
N VAL A 139 13.12 16.38 -0.88
CA VAL A 139 12.74 17.78 -0.72
C VAL A 139 12.49 18.05 0.76
N ALA A 140 13.24 18.97 1.36
CA ALA A 140 12.87 19.59 2.63
C ALA A 140 12.01 20.82 2.31
N MET A 141 10.80 20.84 2.83
CA MET A 141 9.83 21.90 2.58
C MET A 141 9.50 22.64 3.88
N GLY A 142 9.65 23.95 3.85
CA GLY A 142 9.39 24.79 5.00
C GLY A 142 7.90 24.94 5.25
N ILE A 143 7.49 24.58 6.46
CA ILE A 143 6.11 24.66 6.92
C ILE A 143 6.13 25.24 8.33
N THR A 144 5.24 26.20 8.61
CA THR A 144 5.13 26.81 9.94
C THR A 144 4.40 25.88 10.92
N SER A 145 4.52 26.17 12.20
CA SER A 145 3.78 25.44 13.27
C SER A 145 2.26 25.52 13.13
N GLU A 146 1.77 26.52 12.43
CA GLU A 146 0.35 26.76 12.14
C GLU A 146 -0.14 25.98 10.91
N GLY A 147 0.75 25.28 10.20
CA GLY A 147 0.41 24.52 9.00
C GLY A 147 0.33 25.37 7.74
N GLU A 148 1.18 26.38 7.61
CA GLU A 148 1.28 27.23 6.43
C GLU A 148 2.62 27.05 5.74
N LEU A 149 2.67 27.15 4.39
CA LEU A 149 3.94 27.14 3.66
C LEU A 149 4.76 28.37 4.01
N SER A 150 6.01 28.16 4.43
CA SER A 150 6.96 29.26 4.65
C SER A 150 7.61 29.76 3.35
N ASN A 151 7.23 29.17 2.21
CA ASN A 151 7.81 29.42 0.88
C ASN A 151 9.33 29.15 0.79
N LEU A 152 9.87 28.32 1.68
CA LEU A 152 11.26 27.89 1.69
C LEU A 152 11.38 26.41 1.32
N TYR A 153 12.42 26.04 0.59
CA TYR A 153 12.72 24.64 0.29
C TYR A 153 14.22 24.37 0.12
N ALA A 154 14.60 23.12 0.26
CA ALA A 154 15.88 22.60 -0.18
C ALA A 154 15.69 21.23 -0.83
N VAL A 155 16.54 20.91 -1.82
CA VAL A 155 16.48 19.64 -2.55
C VAL A 155 17.83 18.95 -2.55
N SER A 156 17.79 17.62 -2.52
CA SER A 156 18.98 16.79 -2.69
C SER A 156 19.39 16.68 -4.18
N LYS A 157 20.55 16.11 -4.41
CA LYS A 157 20.83 15.46 -5.68
C LYS A 157 19.94 14.24 -5.83
N ALA A 158 19.63 13.86 -7.08
CA ALA A 158 18.95 12.60 -7.36
C ALA A 158 19.78 11.42 -6.83
N PHE A 159 19.10 10.45 -6.23
CA PHE A 159 19.67 9.18 -5.80
C PHE A 159 18.85 8.02 -6.37
N GLU A 160 19.44 6.83 -6.40
CA GLU A 160 18.81 5.64 -6.95
C GLU A 160 18.59 4.59 -5.85
N VAL A 161 17.36 4.11 -5.76
CA VAL A 161 16.99 2.91 -5.01
C VAL A 161 17.02 1.75 -6.00
N LYS A 162 17.91 0.82 -5.76
CA LYS A 162 18.08 -0.37 -6.63
C LYS A 162 17.06 -1.43 -6.25
N GLU A 163 16.67 -2.24 -7.22
CA GLU A 163 15.88 -3.43 -6.98
C GLU A 163 16.66 -4.40 -6.06
N GLU A 164 15.98 -4.89 -5.03
CA GLU A 164 16.53 -5.90 -4.14
C GLU A 164 16.56 -7.26 -4.85
N GLN A 165 17.55 -8.07 -4.52
CA GLN A 165 17.53 -9.48 -4.95
C GLN A 165 16.49 -10.22 -4.10
N PRO A 166 15.68 -11.09 -4.71
CA PRO A 166 14.75 -11.93 -3.97
C PRO A 166 15.46 -12.77 -2.91
N SER A 167 14.94 -12.80 -1.70
CA SER A 167 15.40 -13.74 -0.67
C SER A 167 15.01 -15.18 -1.05
N GLU A 168 15.59 -16.16 -0.38
CA GLU A 168 15.27 -17.57 -0.58
C GLU A 168 13.79 -17.82 -0.23
N GLU A 169 13.34 -17.31 0.92
CA GLU A 169 11.97 -17.46 1.40
C GLU A 169 10.95 -16.79 0.48
N TYR A 170 11.27 -15.60 -0.04
CA TYR A 170 10.42 -14.93 -1.03
C TYR A 170 10.35 -15.73 -2.34
N SER A 171 11.49 -16.27 -2.79
CA SER A 171 11.60 -17.04 -4.02
C SER A 171 10.80 -18.35 -3.97
N GLU A 172 10.61 -18.94 -2.79
CA GLU A 172 9.78 -20.14 -2.59
C GLU A 172 8.30 -19.91 -2.92
N TRP A 173 7.82 -18.67 -2.86
CA TRP A 173 6.47 -18.32 -3.27
C TRP A 173 6.26 -18.28 -4.78
N LEU A 174 7.33 -18.10 -5.56
CA LEU A 174 7.22 -17.90 -7.00
C LEU A 174 7.02 -19.23 -7.75
N GLY A 175 6.16 -19.23 -8.77
CA GLY A 175 5.93 -20.41 -9.63
C GLY A 175 4.46 -20.79 -9.76
N GLU A 176 4.25 -22.04 -10.18
CA GLU A 176 2.93 -22.61 -10.42
C GLU A 176 2.37 -23.28 -9.16
N TRP A 177 1.15 -22.90 -8.78
CA TRP A 177 0.49 -23.37 -7.57
C TRP A 177 -0.93 -23.88 -7.88
N VAL A 178 -1.43 -24.74 -7.01
CA VAL A 178 -2.85 -25.11 -6.95
C VAL A 178 -3.46 -24.46 -5.70
N PHE A 179 -4.40 -23.56 -5.93
CA PHE A 179 -5.19 -22.91 -4.89
C PHE A 179 -6.49 -23.68 -4.69
N LYS A 180 -6.60 -24.41 -3.59
CA LYS A 180 -7.70 -25.33 -3.32
C LYS A 180 -8.45 -24.92 -2.07
N GLY A 181 -9.77 -24.73 -2.21
CA GLY A 181 -10.67 -24.48 -1.08
C GLY A 181 -11.08 -25.74 -0.34
N ASP A 182 -11.59 -25.59 0.88
CA ASP A 182 -12.19 -26.67 1.68
C ASP A 182 -13.53 -27.15 1.13
N ASN A 183 -14.14 -26.40 0.20
CA ASN A 183 -15.29 -26.84 -0.62
C ASN A 183 -14.90 -27.80 -1.76
N GLY A 184 -13.62 -28.10 -1.90
CA GLY A 184 -13.11 -29.00 -2.97
C GLY A 184 -12.87 -28.32 -4.32
N ILE A 185 -13.23 -27.04 -4.48
CA ILE A 185 -12.93 -26.26 -5.69
C ILE A 185 -11.44 -25.90 -5.69
N SER A 186 -10.81 -25.98 -6.87
CA SER A 186 -9.40 -25.63 -7.03
C SER A 186 -9.17 -24.83 -8.30
N ASN A 187 -8.22 -23.88 -8.23
CA ASN A 187 -7.73 -23.11 -9.35
C ASN A 187 -6.22 -23.31 -9.51
N ASN A 188 -5.76 -23.41 -10.75
CA ASN A 188 -4.32 -23.28 -11.02
C ASN A 188 -3.99 -21.80 -11.00
N VAL A 189 -3.02 -21.43 -10.19
CA VAL A 189 -2.57 -20.04 -10.07
C VAL A 189 -1.08 -19.95 -10.30
N THR A 190 -0.64 -18.86 -10.90
CA THR A 190 0.77 -18.52 -11.07
C THR A 190 1.12 -17.38 -10.13
N ILE A 191 2.15 -17.57 -9.30
CA ILE A 191 2.69 -16.51 -8.45
C ILE A 191 3.99 -16.02 -9.09
N SER A 192 4.08 -14.71 -9.33
CA SER A 192 5.24 -14.07 -9.92
C SER A 192 5.68 -12.86 -9.11
N GLN A 193 6.95 -12.46 -9.28
CA GLN A 193 7.49 -11.29 -8.63
C GLN A 193 6.82 -10.01 -9.15
N LYS A 194 6.39 -9.14 -8.24
CA LYS A 194 6.06 -7.74 -8.54
C LYS A 194 7.18 -6.84 -8.03
N ILE A 195 7.47 -6.88 -6.74
CA ILE A 195 8.58 -6.17 -6.10
C ILE A 195 9.27 -7.16 -5.17
N ALA A 196 10.56 -7.44 -5.43
CA ALA A 196 11.32 -8.40 -4.66
C ALA A 196 11.20 -8.15 -3.15
N ASN A 197 10.94 -9.21 -2.39
CA ASN A 197 10.81 -9.23 -0.93
C ASN A 197 9.68 -8.36 -0.35
N ARG A 198 8.75 -7.88 -1.19
CA ARG A 198 7.66 -6.99 -0.76
C ARG A 198 6.31 -7.33 -1.36
N GLU A 199 6.25 -7.59 -2.66
CA GLU A 199 4.98 -7.80 -3.35
C GLU A 199 5.09 -8.90 -4.40
N ILE A 200 4.01 -9.67 -4.52
CA ILE A 200 3.84 -10.67 -5.56
C ILE A 200 2.62 -10.33 -6.43
N TYR A 201 2.60 -10.87 -7.64
CA TYR A 201 1.36 -11.06 -8.40
C TYR A 201 0.89 -12.49 -8.24
N MET A 202 -0.42 -12.69 -8.04
CA MET A 202 -1.07 -13.99 -8.19
C MET A 202 -2.13 -13.90 -9.29
N LYS A 203 -2.05 -14.78 -10.29
CA LYS A 203 -2.94 -14.86 -11.45
C LYS A 203 -3.63 -16.21 -11.48
N GLY A 204 -4.88 -16.25 -11.96
CA GLY A 204 -5.62 -17.49 -12.17
C GLY A 204 -6.69 -17.80 -11.12
N LEU A 205 -6.88 -16.93 -10.10
CA LEU A 205 -8.00 -17.07 -9.17
C LEU A 205 -9.32 -17.09 -9.95
N MET A 206 -10.25 -17.99 -9.58
CA MET A 206 -11.52 -18.23 -10.27
C MET A 206 -11.39 -18.67 -11.75
N GLY A 207 -10.18 -19.05 -12.18
CA GLY A 207 -9.88 -19.30 -13.59
C GLY A 207 -9.86 -18.02 -14.47
N LEU A 208 -9.86 -16.84 -13.85
CA LEU A 208 -9.87 -15.55 -14.53
C LEU A 208 -8.46 -14.97 -14.73
N PRO A 209 -8.24 -14.11 -15.75
CA PRO A 209 -6.91 -13.68 -16.15
C PRO A 209 -6.37 -12.48 -15.35
N PHE A 210 -7.02 -12.09 -14.26
CA PHE A 210 -6.63 -10.91 -13.49
C PHE A 210 -5.45 -11.20 -12.58
N ASP A 211 -4.56 -10.21 -12.47
CA ASP A 211 -3.45 -10.22 -11.52
C ASP A 211 -3.89 -9.62 -10.19
N ILE A 212 -3.65 -10.35 -9.11
CA ILE A 212 -3.88 -9.90 -7.74
C ILE A 212 -2.52 -9.54 -7.14
N VAL A 213 -2.43 -8.38 -6.50
CA VAL A 213 -1.25 -8.00 -5.71
C VAL A 213 -1.39 -8.59 -4.31
N GLY A 214 -0.34 -9.29 -3.87
CA GLY A 214 -0.19 -9.74 -2.50
C GLY A 214 1.02 -9.06 -1.85
N GLU A 215 0.86 -8.56 -0.63
CA GLU A 215 1.93 -7.96 0.18
C GLU A 215 2.67 -9.06 0.94
N TYR A 216 3.96 -9.22 0.66
CA TYR A 216 4.81 -10.20 1.34
C TYR A 216 5.45 -9.60 2.59
N SER A 217 5.39 -10.35 3.69
CA SER A 217 6.09 -10.03 4.94
C SER A 217 7.26 -10.98 5.15
N ALA A 218 8.49 -10.47 5.09
CA ALA A 218 9.69 -11.27 5.36
C ALA A 218 9.77 -11.73 6.83
N GLU A 219 9.26 -10.93 7.77
CA GLU A 219 9.25 -11.28 9.21
C GLU A 219 8.39 -12.51 9.49
N ARG A 220 7.24 -12.64 8.81
CA ARG A 220 6.28 -13.72 9.04
C ARG A 220 6.31 -14.80 7.97
N ASN A 221 7.02 -14.57 6.88
CA ASN A 221 6.99 -15.38 5.66
C ASN A 221 5.55 -15.68 5.23
N ASP A 222 4.73 -14.62 5.14
CA ASP A 222 3.34 -14.68 4.71
C ASP A 222 3.04 -13.65 3.60
N VAL A 223 1.91 -13.86 2.92
CA VAL A 223 1.39 -12.94 1.90
C VAL A 223 -0.01 -12.51 2.29
N ILE A 224 -0.24 -11.20 2.31
CA ILE A 224 -1.53 -10.58 2.61
C ILE A 224 -2.19 -10.15 1.30
N PHE A 225 -3.43 -10.57 1.08
CA PHE A 225 -4.27 -10.13 -0.02
C PHE A 225 -5.33 -9.19 0.51
N SER A 226 -5.31 -7.95 0.02
CA SER A 226 -6.27 -6.89 0.40
C SER A 226 -7.27 -6.63 -0.71
N ALA A 227 -8.40 -5.98 -0.37
CA ALA A 227 -9.35 -5.49 -1.37
C ALA A 227 -8.64 -4.53 -2.33
N GLN A 228 -8.82 -4.71 -3.64
CA GLN A 228 -8.11 -3.92 -4.64
C GLN A 228 -8.85 -3.89 -5.97
N VAL A 229 -8.65 -2.84 -6.77
CA VAL A 229 -9.00 -2.81 -8.18
C VAL A 229 -7.97 -3.66 -8.92
N VAL A 230 -8.42 -4.60 -9.73
CA VAL A 230 -7.56 -5.46 -10.56
C VAL A 230 -7.68 -5.17 -12.05
N ALA A 231 -8.74 -4.49 -12.47
CA ALA A 231 -8.88 -3.95 -13.81
C ALA A 231 -9.81 -2.73 -13.78
N GLU A 232 -9.40 -1.67 -14.45
CA GLU A 232 -10.19 -0.47 -14.72
C GLU A 232 -10.77 -0.54 -16.13
N ASP A 233 -11.85 0.18 -16.40
CA ASP A 233 -12.49 0.31 -17.72
C ASP A 233 -12.74 -1.04 -18.42
N TYR A 234 -13.04 -2.10 -17.64
CA TYR A 234 -13.26 -3.43 -18.16
C TYR A 234 -14.61 -3.52 -18.88
N ASP A 235 -14.59 -3.99 -20.12
CA ASP A 235 -15.82 -4.20 -20.92
C ASP A 235 -16.45 -5.56 -20.57
N PHE A 236 -17.57 -5.52 -19.84
CA PHE A 236 -18.38 -6.69 -19.52
C PHE A 236 -19.31 -7.12 -20.65
N GLY A 237 -19.28 -6.43 -21.79
CA GLY A 237 -20.17 -6.66 -22.91
C GLY A 237 -21.50 -5.89 -22.81
N LYS A 238 -22.26 -5.88 -23.91
CA LYS A 238 -23.55 -5.17 -24.00
C LYS A 238 -23.48 -3.69 -23.63
N GLY A 239 -22.31 -3.06 -23.83
CA GLY A 239 -22.07 -1.65 -23.53
C GLY A 239 -21.90 -1.33 -22.04
N LYS A 240 -21.67 -2.33 -21.20
CA LYS A 240 -21.37 -2.14 -19.77
C LYS A 240 -19.88 -2.12 -19.56
N VAL A 241 -19.38 -1.00 -19.06
CA VAL A 241 -17.98 -0.80 -18.68
C VAL A 241 -17.92 -0.48 -17.18
N GLY A 242 -16.90 -0.95 -16.51
CA GLY A 242 -16.70 -0.71 -15.08
C GLY A 242 -15.39 -1.33 -14.60
N GLU A 243 -15.24 -1.47 -13.31
CA GLU A 243 -14.04 -2.00 -12.68
C GLU A 243 -14.20 -3.46 -12.28
N VAL A 244 -13.11 -4.20 -12.23
CA VAL A 244 -13.05 -5.51 -11.57
C VAL A 244 -12.30 -5.36 -10.27
N HIS A 245 -12.95 -5.73 -9.18
CA HIS A 245 -12.37 -5.66 -7.83
C HIS A 245 -12.14 -7.06 -7.26
N LEU A 246 -11.02 -7.22 -6.53
CA LEU A 246 -10.88 -8.31 -5.57
C LEU A 246 -11.64 -7.93 -4.30
N VAL A 247 -12.56 -8.79 -3.87
CA VAL A 247 -13.44 -8.53 -2.71
C VAL A 247 -13.44 -9.73 -1.75
N GLY A 248 -13.68 -9.44 -0.46
CA GLY A 248 -13.99 -10.46 0.53
C GLY A 248 -15.47 -10.84 0.48
N VAL A 249 -15.79 -12.09 0.79
CA VAL A 249 -17.17 -12.60 0.85
C VAL A 249 -17.42 -13.21 2.21
N ASP A 250 -18.51 -12.83 2.88
CA ASP A 250 -18.93 -13.44 4.14
C ASP A 250 -19.86 -14.66 3.91
N ARG A 251 -20.27 -15.31 5.01
CA ARG A 251 -21.16 -16.49 4.95
C ARG A 251 -22.55 -16.20 4.42
N ASP A 252 -22.99 -14.95 4.49
CA ASP A 252 -24.30 -14.51 4.03
C ASP A 252 -24.26 -14.09 2.54
N GLY A 253 -23.07 -14.22 1.90
CA GLY A 253 -22.84 -13.83 0.51
C GLY A 253 -22.75 -12.32 0.30
N LYS A 254 -22.44 -11.55 1.34
CA LYS A 254 -22.16 -10.12 1.20
C LYS A 254 -20.73 -9.91 0.75
N TYR A 255 -20.56 -8.91 -0.10
CA TYR A 255 -19.27 -8.50 -0.65
C TYR A 255 -18.73 -7.30 0.09
N TYR A 256 -17.43 -7.33 0.33
CA TYR A 256 -16.69 -6.28 0.99
C TYR A 256 -15.55 -5.87 0.07
N GLY A 257 -15.74 -4.74 -0.59
CA GLY A 257 -14.82 -4.15 -1.55
C GLY A 257 -13.97 -3.05 -0.95
N LEU A 258 -13.51 -2.12 -1.79
CA LEU A 258 -12.70 -0.98 -1.40
C LEU A 258 -13.44 -0.04 -0.44
N VAL A 259 -12.70 0.62 0.44
CA VAL A 259 -13.19 1.66 1.34
C VAL A 259 -12.42 2.97 1.07
N GLU A 260 -13.08 4.11 1.29
CA GLU A 260 -12.51 5.43 0.97
C GLU A 260 -11.18 5.73 1.65
N ASN A 261 -10.90 5.15 2.82
CA ASN A 261 -9.73 5.46 3.64
C ASN A 261 -8.77 4.27 3.84
N GLY A 262 -8.64 3.40 2.86
CA GLY A 262 -7.66 2.32 2.88
C GLY A 262 -8.24 0.95 2.53
N ASN A 263 -7.33 -0.01 2.36
CA ASN A 263 -7.68 -1.38 2.04
C ASN A 263 -7.61 -2.24 3.30
N TYR A 264 -8.47 -3.24 3.40
CA TYR A 264 -8.41 -4.23 4.47
C TYR A 264 -7.98 -5.58 3.91
N ALA A 265 -7.30 -6.35 4.76
CA ALA A 265 -6.89 -7.70 4.40
C ALA A 265 -8.12 -8.60 4.27
N ILE A 266 -8.23 -9.25 3.10
CA ILE A 266 -9.26 -10.26 2.84
C ILE A 266 -8.74 -11.64 3.24
N ALA A 267 -7.49 -11.94 2.92
CA ALA A 267 -6.87 -13.22 3.16
C ALA A 267 -5.39 -13.10 3.52
N ILE A 268 -4.89 -14.04 4.30
CA ILE A 268 -3.47 -14.18 4.62
C ILE A 268 -3.06 -15.61 4.27
N ALA A 269 -2.07 -15.74 3.39
CA ALA A 269 -1.43 -16.99 3.04
C ALA A 269 -0.12 -17.13 3.82
N GLY A 270 -0.01 -18.12 4.70
CA GLY A 270 1.21 -18.38 5.48
C GLY A 270 1.77 -19.75 5.19
N VAL A 271 3.09 -19.86 5.01
CA VAL A 271 3.77 -21.14 4.78
C VAL A 271 3.64 -22.07 5.99
N THR A 272 3.59 -23.35 5.73
CA THR A 272 3.66 -24.38 6.77
C THR A 272 5.12 -24.60 7.18
N GLU A 273 5.35 -25.24 8.34
CA GLU A 273 6.69 -25.58 8.85
C GLU A 273 7.55 -26.40 7.86
N THR A 274 6.93 -27.03 6.87
CA THR A 274 7.63 -27.81 5.83
C THR A 274 7.99 -26.99 4.59
N GLY A 275 7.65 -25.69 4.54
CA GLY A 275 8.05 -24.75 3.47
C GLY A 275 7.39 -24.96 2.10
N HIS A 276 6.66 -26.05 1.87
CA HIS A 276 6.16 -26.40 0.54
C HIS A 276 4.64 -26.21 0.36
N ARG A 277 3.99 -25.56 1.31
CA ARG A 277 2.55 -25.29 1.27
C ARG A 277 2.22 -24.05 2.06
N ALA A 278 1.21 -23.33 1.63
CA ALA A 278 0.66 -22.24 2.39
C ALA A 278 -0.81 -22.51 2.73
N ILE A 279 -1.22 -22.11 3.93
CA ILE A 279 -2.61 -22.09 4.34
C ILE A 279 -3.13 -20.69 4.14
N VAL A 280 -4.19 -20.54 3.37
CA VAL A 280 -4.89 -19.29 3.17
C VAL A 280 -6.03 -19.21 4.17
N ARG A 281 -5.98 -18.20 5.03
CA ARG A 281 -7.04 -17.87 5.98
C ARG A 281 -7.76 -16.63 5.51
N TYR A 282 -9.09 -16.69 5.52
CA TYR A 282 -9.91 -15.56 5.14
C TYR A 282 -10.34 -14.75 6.37
N GLY A 283 -10.27 -13.43 6.21
CA GLY A 283 -10.66 -12.48 7.23
C GLY A 283 -9.63 -12.26 8.31
N VAL A 284 -9.86 -11.22 9.10
CA VAL A 284 -9.08 -10.86 10.27
C VAL A 284 -9.84 -11.35 11.50
N ASN A 285 -9.17 -12.05 12.40
CA ASN A 285 -9.78 -12.55 13.63
C ASN A 285 -9.90 -11.43 14.69
N GLN A 286 -10.64 -10.37 14.33
CA GLN A 286 -10.84 -9.19 15.18
C GLN A 286 -12.33 -8.96 15.44
N VAL A 287 -12.68 -8.59 16.68
CA VAL A 287 -14.07 -8.28 17.06
C VAL A 287 -14.58 -7.08 16.25
N GLY A 288 -15.73 -7.24 15.61
CA GLY A 288 -16.34 -6.20 14.76
C GLY A 288 -16.02 -6.30 13.26
N TYR A 289 -15.10 -7.19 12.84
CA TYR A 289 -14.82 -7.42 11.42
C TYR A 289 -15.66 -8.57 10.85
N PRO A 290 -16.01 -8.49 9.55
CA PRO A 290 -16.69 -9.59 8.88
C PRO A 290 -15.78 -10.81 8.83
N LYS A 291 -16.38 -11.98 9.07
CA LYS A 291 -15.69 -13.27 8.87
C LYS A 291 -15.85 -13.67 7.42
N PHE A 292 -14.81 -13.42 6.63
CA PHE A 292 -14.80 -13.87 5.25
C PHE A 292 -14.72 -15.39 5.17
N VAL A 293 -15.31 -15.93 4.13
CA VAL A 293 -15.25 -17.35 3.78
C VAL A 293 -14.59 -17.58 2.42
N ALA A 294 -14.39 -16.51 1.65
CA ALA A 294 -13.70 -16.54 0.36
C ALA A 294 -13.20 -15.14 -0.02
N MET A 295 -12.29 -15.10 -0.97
CA MET A 295 -12.00 -13.94 -1.79
C MET A 295 -12.38 -14.25 -3.24
N MET A 296 -12.90 -13.25 -3.95
CA MET A 296 -13.34 -13.42 -5.33
C MET A 296 -13.27 -12.12 -6.12
N PHE A 297 -13.36 -12.25 -7.44
CA PHE A 297 -13.56 -11.09 -8.29
C PHE A 297 -15.03 -10.73 -8.40
N ALA A 298 -15.32 -9.43 -8.34
CA ALA A 298 -16.64 -8.87 -8.57
C ALA A 298 -16.53 -7.69 -9.55
N ALA A 299 -17.54 -7.57 -10.44
CA ALA A 299 -17.70 -6.38 -11.26
C ALA A 299 -18.25 -5.23 -10.41
N TYR A 300 -17.70 -4.04 -10.56
CA TYR A 300 -18.20 -2.81 -9.94
C TYR A 300 -18.61 -1.84 -11.03
N ILE A 301 -19.92 -1.63 -11.16
CA ILE A 301 -20.52 -0.83 -12.22
C ILE A 301 -21.50 0.14 -11.59
N GLU A 302 -21.36 1.44 -11.85
CA GLU A 302 -22.27 2.49 -11.36
C GLU A 302 -22.59 2.38 -9.86
N GLY A 303 -21.56 2.12 -9.03
CA GLY A 303 -21.71 2.03 -7.58
C GLY A 303 -22.25 0.69 -7.04
N THR A 304 -22.42 -0.32 -7.90
CA THR A 304 -23.01 -1.61 -7.54
C THR A 304 -22.07 -2.76 -7.87
N TYR A 305 -21.95 -3.71 -6.93
CA TYR A 305 -21.22 -4.96 -7.15
C TYR A 305 -22.10 -6.04 -7.80
N TYR A 306 -21.50 -6.74 -8.77
CA TYR A 306 -22.11 -7.89 -9.44
C TYR A 306 -21.15 -9.08 -9.38
N SER A 307 -21.70 -10.27 -9.22
CA SER A 307 -20.92 -11.52 -9.25
C SER A 307 -20.35 -11.79 -10.63
N LEU A 308 -19.05 -12.09 -10.69
CA LEU A 308 -18.44 -12.69 -11.89
C LEU A 308 -18.54 -14.22 -11.82
N LYS A 309 -18.72 -14.85 -12.99
CA LYS A 309 -18.72 -16.32 -13.10
C LYS A 309 -17.30 -16.83 -12.88
N GLY A 310 -17.14 -17.86 -12.06
CA GLY A 310 -15.87 -18.53 -11.80
C GLY A 310 -15.97 -19.50 -10.63
N ASP A 311 -15.02 -20.40 -10.56
CA ASP A 311 -14.92 -21.39 -9.49
C ASP A 311 -14.23 -20.78 -8.26
N ILE A 312 -14.97 -20.55 -7.18
CA ILE A 312 -14.48 -19.88 -5.97
C ILE A 312 -13.98 -20.92 -4.99
N PRO A 313 -12.66 -20.97 -4.68
CA PRO A 313 -12.11 -21.84 -3.64
C PRO A 313 -12.47 -21.34 -2.24
N ALA A 314 -12.99 -22.22 -1.42
CA ALA A 314 -13.33 -22.09 0.00
C ALA A 314 -14.68 -21.47 0.35
N PHE A 315 -15.36 -22.13 1.30
CA PHE A 315 -16.61 -21.68 1.91
C PHE A 315 -16.63 -21.74 3.44
N ASN A 316 -15.63 -22.34 4.10
CA ASN A 316 -15.55 -22.39 5.56
C ASN A 316 -14.44 -21.51 6.16
N GLY A 317 -13.73 -20.75 5.32
CA GLY A 317 -12.73 -19.78 5.74
C GLY A 317 -11.30 -20.27 5.62
N LEU A 318 -11.05 -21.39 4.94
CA LEU A 318 -9.70 -21.90 4.68
C LEU A 318 -9.54 -22.34 3.24
N ALA A 319 -8.35 -22.11 2.70
CA ALA A 319 -7.88 -22.70 1.45
C ALA A 319 -6.41 -23.12 1.60
N GLU A 320 -5.92 -23.89 0.66
CA GLU A 320 -4.53 -24.33 0.60
C GLU A 320 -3.91 -23.89 -0.72
N LEU A 321 -2.68 -23.39 -0.64
CA LEU A 321 -1.79 -23.24 -1.78
C LEU A 321 -0.74 -24.37 -1.72
N SER A 322 -0.66 -25.18 -2.77
CA SER A 322 0.35 -26.23 -2.92
C SER A 322 1.02 -26.13 -4.29
N PRO A 323 2.37 -26.32 -4.40
CA PRO A 323 3.06 -26.31 -5.67
C PRO A 323 2.44 -27.31 -6.66
N ALA A 324 2.25 -26.91 -7.92
CA ALA A 324 1.59 -27.72 -8.93
C ALA A 324 2.28 -29.08 -9.18
N SER A 325 3.61 -29.16 -8.94
CA SER A 325 4.40 -30.39 -9.08
C SER A 325 4.30 -31.35 -7.90
N SER A 326 3.67 -30.94 -6.78
CA SER A 326 3.64 -31.70 -5.52
C SER A 326 2.30 -32.38 -5.22
N ALA A 327 1.50 -32.72 -6.23
CA ALA A 327 0.17 -33.34 -6.11
C ALA A 327 0.10 -34.68 -5.32
N LYS A 328 1.15 -35.06 -4.59
CA LYS A 328 1.17 -36.16 -3.61
C LYS A 328 1.47 -35.63 -2.22
N ALA A 329 0.44 -35.26 -1.51
CA ALA A 329 0.56 -34.63 -0.21
C ALA A 329 0.03 -35.49 0.93
N ALA A 330 0.82 -35.56 2.00
CA ALA A 330 0.41 -36.12 3.29
C ALA A 330 -0.60 -35.21 4.03
N PRO A 331 -1.45 -35.73 4.93
CA PRO A 331 -2.46 -34.95 5.62
C PRO A 331 -1.83 -33.91 6.57
N MET A 332 -2.41 -32.72 6.60
CA MET A 332 -1.98 -31.56 7.40
C MET A 332 -2.11 -31.77 8.90
N ARG A 333 -1.06 -31.37 9.64
CA ARG A 333 -1.15 -31.03 11.05
C ARG A 333 -0.99 -29.53 11.19
N TYR A 334 -1.97 -28.86 11.81
CA TYR A 334 -1.98 -27.40 11.98
C TYR A 334 -1.10 -26.99 13.15
N SER A 335 -0.16 -26.09 12.94
CA SER A 335 0.35 -25.24 14.01
C SER A 335 -0.09 -23.78 13.73
N VAL A 336 -0.75 -23.21 14.74
CA VAL A 336 -1.25 -21.83 14.66
C VAL A 336 -0.13 -20.92 15.13
N GLY A 337 0.50 -20.19 14.20
CA GLY A 337 1.41 -19.09 14.56
C GLY A 337 0.66 -18.08 15.45
N LYS A 338 1.22 -17.85 16.64
CA LYS A 338 0.65 -16.96 17.65
C LYS A 338 1.10 -15.54 17.36
N ASN A 339 0.55 -14.72 16.68
CA ASN A 339 0.68 -13.25 16.66
C ASN A 339 0.28 -12.70 15.31
N LEU A 340 -1.03 -12.61 15.08
CA LEU A 340 -1.54 -11.67 14.08
C LEU A 340 -1.65 -10.31 14.77
N LEU A 341 -0.78 -9.37 14.43
CA LEU A 341 -0.92 -7.98 14.83
C LEU A 341 -2.09 -7.34 14.08
N PRO A 342 -2.89 -6.49 14.74
CA PRO A 342 -3.99 -5.81 14.08
C PRO A 342 -3.45 -4.82 13.04
N ILE A 343 -3.90 -4.96 11.80
CA ILE A 343 -3.76 -3.93 10.77
C ILE A 343 -4.74 -2.81 11.10
N ALA A 344 -4.32 -1.56 10.92
CA ALA A 344 -5.13 -0.37 11.19
C ALA A 344 -6.56 -0.49 10.63
N THR A 345 -7.51 -0.06 11.42
CA THR A 345 -8.96 -0.23 11.20
C THR A 345 -9.49 0.72 10.13
N PRO A 346 -9.89 0.28 8.94
CA PRO A 346 -10.68 1.11 8.04
C PRO A 346 -12.16 1.09 8.45
N GLN A 347 -12.87 2.19 8.23
CA GLN A 347 -14.33 2.18 8.33
C GLN A 347 -14.89 1.34 7.19
N LEU A 348 -15.59 0.26 7.55
CA LEU A 348 -16.24 -0.62 6.59
C LEU A 348 -17.46 0.08 5.98
N SER A 349 -17.43 0.31 4.67
CA SER A 349 -18.66 0.54 3.94
C SER A 349 -19.42 -0.79 3.88
N LEU A 350 -20.63 -0.83 4.41
CA LEU A 350 -21.50 -2.01 4.36
C LEU A 350 -21.81 -2.30 2.89
N GLY A 351 -21.31 -3.43 2.39
CA GLY A 351 -21.56 -3.88 1.03
C GLY A 351 -23.06 -4.08 0.76
N ASN A 352 -23.50 -3.62 -0.37
CA ASN A 352 -24.86 -3.83 -0.83
C ASN A 352 -25.04 -5.32 -1.25
N LYS A 353 -26.23 -5.85 -0.97
CA LYS A 353 -26.63 -7.19 -1.41
C LYS A 353 -26.65 -7.21 -2.94
N ILE A 354 -26.02 -8.19 -3.55
CA ILE A 354 -25.92 -8.26 -5.01
C ILE A 354 -27.16 -8.88 -5.61
N ASP A 355 -27.72 -8.22 -6.60
CA ASP A 355 -28.63 -8.84 -7.56
C ASP A 355 -27.81 -9.61 -8.60
N SER A 356 -28.13 -10.90 -8.75
CA SER A 356 -27.47 -11.76 -9.75
C SER A 356 -27.84 -11.27 -11.15
N ALA A 357 -26.96 -10.51 -11.79
CA ALA A 357 -27.08 -10.20 -13.20
C ALA A 357 -26.22 -11.17 -14.02
N GLU A 358 -26.84 -11.86 -14.96
CA GLU A 358 -26.12 -12.58 -16.01
C GLU A 358 -25.69 -11.57 -17.09
N PHE A 359 -24.38 -11.43 -17.29
CA PHE A 359 -23.80 -10.70 -18.42
C PHE A 359 -23.63 -11.62 -19.62
#